data_69feac17571a59c43bda76e1cdf0df03
#
_entry.id   69feac17571a59c43bda76e1cdf0df03
#
_cell.length_a   1.000
_cell.length_b   1.000
_cell.length_c   1.000
_cell.angle_alpha   90.00
_cell.angle_beta   90.00
_cell.angle_gamma   90.00
#
_symmetry.space_group_name_H-M   'P 1'
#
loop_
_entity.id
_entity.type
_entity.pdbx_description
1 polymer ?
#
loop_
_entity_poly.entity_id
_entity_poly.type
_entity_poly.pdbx_seq_one_letter_code
_entity_poly.pdbx_strand_id
1 'polypeptide(L)'
;KRQIKYIFTVSKVPDADKRNIGKQVIEVKSELIKFLYSESNDKEQLNDSIKKIKMFIDKNREFLGRSISVRVYRLMRDVIMGVENSISIKVHRTPQVIRAYCELFIYIFPFYYAPTLFYNIGYSGQLNEIGSTFGGTEYFDTTFIVYALNIIISFILISLFNVQEQIENPFDGDGIDDIQLDNYELDY
;
A
#
# COMPACT_ATOMS: atom_id res chain seq x y z
N LYS A 1 -11.55 -1.80 19.60
CA LYS A 1 -12.41 -0.84 20.32
C LYS A 1 -13.48 -1.53 21.17
N ARG A 2 -14.32 -2.43 20.62
CA ARG A 2 -15.37 -3.17 21.36
C ARG A 2 -14.79 -3.90 22.58
N GLN A 3 -13.69 -4.62 22.44
CA GLN A 3 -13.08 -5.36 23.54
C GLN A 3 -12.57 -4.45 24.66
N ILE A 4 -11.93 -3.33 24.32
CA ILE A 4 -11.47 -2.35 25.31
C ILE A 4 -12.68 -1.76 26.06
N LYS A 5 -13.71 -1.31 25.33
CA LYS A 5 -14.94 -0.78 25.92
C LYS A 5 -15.59 -1.79 26.86
N TYR A 6 -15.73 -3.05 26.45
CA TYR A 6 -16.32 -4.13 27.26
C TYR A 6 -15.51 -4.37 28.55
N ILE A 7 -14.20 -4.45 28.46
CA ILE A 7 -13.33 -4.67 29.63
C ILE A 7 -13.47 -3.53 30.65
N PHE A 8 -13.52 -2.28 30.17
CA PHE A 8 -13.71 -1.14 31.06
C PHE A 8 -15.13 -1.05 31.62
N THR A 9 -16.15 -1.52 30.90
CA THR A 9 -17.54 -1.57 31.41
C THR A 9 -17.65 -2.52 32.59
N VAL A 10 -16.94 -3.65 32.56
CA VAL A 10 -16.97 -4.66 33.66
C VAL A 10 -16.04 -4.27 34.82
N SER A 11 -15.11 -3.33 34.60
CA SER A 11 -14.17 -2.89 35.62
C SER A 11 -14.80 -1.92 36.64
N LYS A 12 -14.18 -1.81 37.83
CA LYS A 12 -14.55 -0.84 38.88
C LYS A 12 -14.03 0.58 38.63
N VAL A 13 -13.60 0.89 37.41
CA VAL A 13 -13.11 2.22 37.03
C VAL A 13 -14.27 3.23 37.02
N PRO A 14 -14.09 4.46 37.49
CA PRO A 14 -15.10 5.51 37.45
C PRO A 14 -15.61 5.78 36.03
N ASP A 15 -16.92 6.08 35.90
CA ASP A 15 -17.54 6.26 34.58
C ASP A 15 -17.00 7.45 33.77
N ALA A 16 -16.48 8.46 34.45
CA ALA A 16 -15.78 9.58 33.83
C ALA A 16 -14.50 9.07 33.10
N ASP A 17 -13.74 8.19 33.73
CA ASP A 17 -12.52 7.61 33.19
C ASP A 17 -12.82 6.60 32.06
N LYS A 18 -13.94 5.87 32.14
CA LYS A 18 -14.41 5.00 31.06
C LYS A 18 -14.71 5.77 29.76
N ARG A 19 -15.31 6.96 29.90
CA ARG A 19 -15.56 7.84 28.74
C ARG A 19 -14.27 8.44 28.19
N ASN A 20 -13.32 8.76 29.06
CA ASN A 20 -12.05 9.34 28.67
C ASN A 20 -11.20 8.35 27.83
N ILE A 21 -11.11 7.09 28.25
CA ILE A 21 -10.38 6.07 27.46
C ILE A 21 -11.00 5.86 26.08
N GLY A 22 -12.35 5.93 25.98
CA GLY A 22 -13.03 5.87 24.69
C GLY A 22 -12.59 6.97 23.72
N LYS A 23 -12.48 8.21 24.22
CA LYS A 23 -11.98 9.35 23.43
C LYS A 23 -10.52 9.18 23.02
N GLN A 24 -9.65 8.73 23.94
CA GLN A 24 -8.23 8.52 23.65
C GLN A 24 -8.01 7.43 22.56
N VAL A 25 -8.80 6.37 22.56
CA VAL A 25 -8.75 5.34 21.51
C VAL A 25 -9.17 5.90 20.15
N ILE A 26 -10.17 6.79 20.11
CA ILE A 26 -10.58 7.48 18.89
C ILE A 26 -9.46 8.43 18.42
N GLU A 27 -8.82 9.15 19.35
CA GLU A 27 -7.70 10.05 19.05
C GLU A 27 -6.54 9.30 18.39
N VAL A 28 -6.14 8.14 18.93
CA VAL A 28 -5.09 7.29 18.29
C VAL A 28 -5.49 6.87 16.89
N LYS A 29 -6.78 6.50 16.67
CA LYS A 29 -7.26 6.16 15.31
C LYS A 29 -7.11 7.37 14.37
N SER A 30 -7.58 8.55 14.80
CA SER A 30 -7.54 9.75 13.94
C SER A 30 -6.10 10.19 13.62
N GLU A 31 -5.20 10.11 14.60
CA GLU A 31 -3.79 10.43 14.38
C GLU A 31 -3.08 9.39 13.49
N LEU A 32 -3.45 8.10 13.60
CA LEU A 32 -2.95 7.07 12.68
C LEU A 32 -3.43 7.34 11.25
N ILE A 33 -4.71 7.64 11.03
CA ILE A 33 -5.26 7.94 9.72
C ILE A 33 -4.56 9.18 9.12
N LYS A 34 -4.44 10.26 9.89
CA LYS A 34 -3.71 11.46 9.46
C LYS A 34 -2.26 11.14 9.07
N PHE A 35 -1.58 10.33 9.89
CA PHE A 35 -0.22 9.90 9.60
C PHE A 35 -0.15 9.09 8.30
N LEU A 36 -1.09 8.17 8.06
CA LEU A 36 -1.10 7.33 6.86
C LEU A 36 -1.36 8.14 5.58
N TYR A 37 -2.24 9.14 5.63
CA TYR A 37 -2.50 10.04 4.49
C TYR A 37 -1.44 11.14 4.32
N SER A 38 -0.67 11.48 5.36
CA SER A 38 0.35 12.53 5.27
C SER A 38 1.57 12.07 4.49
N GLU A 39 2.23 12.94 3.74
CA GLU A 39 3.54 12.67 3.16
C GLU A 39 4.68 12.68 4.20
N SER A 40 4.42 13.23 5.38
CA SER A 40 5.37 13.31 6.47
C SER A 40 5.58 11.96 7.15
N ASN A 41 6.82 11.67 7.51
CA ASN A 41 7.18 10.51 8.34
C ASN A 41 7.23 10.84 9.85
N ASP A 42 6.68 12.00 10.25
CA ASP A 42 6.67 12.41 11.66
C ASP A 42 5.63 11.59 12.45
N LYS A 43 6.12 10.85 13.44
CA LYS A 43 5.34 9.94 14.30
C LYS A 43 5.09 10.51 15.69
N GLU A 44 5.52 11.72 15.96
CA GLU A 44 5.55 12.27 17.33
C GLU A 44 4.13 12.34 17.92
N GLN A 45 3.18 12.91 17.19
CA GLN A 45 1.79 13.04 17.63
C GLN A 45 1.11 11.67 17.86
N LEU A 46 1.35 10.71 16.99
CA LEU A 46 0.83 9.35 17.11
C LEU A 46 1.42 8.64 18.34
N ASN A 47 2.72 8.75 18.54
CA ASN A 47 3.40 8.18 19.71
C ASN A 47 2.90 8.79 21.02
N ASP A 48 2.66 10.10 21.04
CA ASP A 48 2.11 10.78 22.22
C ASP A 48 0.69 10.32 22.55
N SER A 49 -0.15 10.12 21.55
CA SER A 49 -1.51 9.58 21.72
C SER A 49 -1.48 8.15 22.30
N ILE A 50 -0.57 7.31 21.83
CA ILE A 50 -0.36 5.95 22.36
C ILE A 50 0.15 6.01 23.80
N LYS A 51 1.09 6.91 24.12
CA LYS A 51 1.65 7.11 25.45
C LYS A 51 0.58 7.58 26.46
N LYS A 52 -0.35 8.46 26.05
CA LYS A 52 -1.49 8.87 26.86
C LYS A 52 -2.34 7.69 27.32
N ILE A 53 -2.64 6.75 26.40
CA ILE A 53 -3.41 5.53 26.74
C ILE A 53 -2.63 4.68 27.74
N LYS A 54 -1.33 4.49 27.55
CA LYS A 54 -0.50 3.73 28.48
C LYS A 54 -0.51 4.36 29.88
N MET A 55 -0.29 5.66 29.97
CA MET A 55 -0.35 6.38 31.25
C MET A 55 -1.72 6.27 31.94
N PHE A 56 -2.79 6.30 31.15
CA PHE A 56 -4.14 6.12 31.69
C PHE A 56 -4.34 4.71 32.27
N ILE A 57 -3.86 3.68 31.62
CA ILE A 57 -3.93 2.29 32.10
C ILE A 57 -3.11 2.14 33.38
N ASP A 58 -1.92 2.69 33.42
CA ASP A 58 -1.04 2.64 34.60
C ASP A 58 -1.66 3.35 35.80
N LYS A 59 -2.28 4.52 35.61
CA LYS A 59 -2.99 5.27 36.64
C LYS A 59 -4.15 4.51 37.23
N ASN A 60 -4.90 3.78 36.40
CA ASN A 60 -6.12 3.06 36.81
C ASN A 60 -5.86 1.58 37.15
N ARG A 61 -4.60 1.16 37.29
CA ARG A 61 -4.20 -0.23 37.48
C ARG A 61 -4.84 -0.88 38.73
N GLU A 62 -4.97 -0.14 39.81
CA GLU A 62 -5.56 -0.62 41.06
C GLU A 62 -7.05 -0.91 40.90
N PHE A 63 -7.80 -0.05 40.19
CA PHE A 63 -9.22 -0.22 39.92
C PHE A 63 -9.53 -1.34 38.92
N LEU A 64 -8.59 -1.65 38.02
CA LEU A 64 -8.72 -2.72 37.01
C LEU A 64 -8.53 -4.11 37.63
N GLY A 65 -7.75 -4.23 38.70
CA GLY A 65 -7.33 -5.52 39.27
C GLY A 65 -6.35 -6.26 38.37
N ARG A 66 -5.66 -7.25 38.94
CA ARG A 66 -4.53 -7.94 38.27
C ARG A 66 -4.93 -8.65 36.97
N SER A 67 -6.05 -9.36 36.96
CA SER A 67 -6.49 -10.16 35.79
C SER A 67 -6.89 -9.26 34.62
N ILE A 68 -7.63 -8.18 34.88
CA ILE A 68 -8.10 -7.24 33.85
C ILE A 68 -6.92 -6.45 33.30
N SER A 69 -5.99 -5.99 34.16
CA SER A 69 -4.79 -5.26 33.75
C SER A 69 -3.98 -6.06 32.74
N VAL A 70 -3.76 -7.35 32.97
CA VAL A 70 -3.02 -8.22 32.03
C VAL A 70 -3.70 -8.29 30.66
N ARG A 71 -5.03 -8.38 30.61
CA ARG A 71 -5.79 -8.39 29.35
C ARG A 71 -5.69 -7.07 28.62
N VAL A 72 -5.78 -5.94 29.32
CA VAL A 72 -5.66 -4.61 28.76
C VAL A 72 -4.27 -4.39 28.15
N TYR A 73 -3.21 -4.81 28.86
CA TYR A 73 -1.85 -4.73 28.32
C TYR A 73 -1.65 -5.61 27.06
N ARG A 74 -2.27 -6.79 26.98
CA ARG A 74 -2.25 -7.58 25.74
C ARG A 74 -2.90 -6.85 24.58
N LEU A 75 -4.11 -6.32 24.80
CA LEU A 75 -4.81 -5.55 23.76
C LEU A 75 -4.02 -4.32 23.34
N MET A 76 -3.37 -3.63 24.29
CA MET A 76 -2.52 -2.49 23.99
C MET A 76 -1.31 -2.90 23.13
N ARG A 77 -0.66 -4.03 23.45
CA ARG A 77 0.41 -4.58 22.62
C ARG A 77 -0.08 -4.88 21.22
N ASP A 78 -1.25 -5.50 21.08
CA ASP A 78 -1.80 -5.84 19.77
C ASP A 78 -2.15 -4.58 18.96
N VAL A 79 -2.63 -3.52 19.61
CA VAL A 79 -2.84 -2.21 18.96
C VAL A 79 -1.51 -1.61 18.49
N ILE A 80 -0.48 -1.60 19.35
CA ILE A 80 0.85 -1.08 19.00
C ILE A 80 1.42 -1.86 17.80
N MET A 81 1.35 -3.19 17.83
CA MET A 81 1.81 -4.03 16.71
C MET A 81 1.06 -3.71 15.42
N GLY A 82 -0.27 -3.51 15.50
CA GLY A 82 -1.08 -3.11 14.34
C GLY A 82 -0.66 -1.76 13.76
N VAL A 83 -0.42 -0.77 14.64
CA VAL A 83 0.08 0.55 14.26
C VAL A 83 1.46 0.45 13.61
N GLU A 84 2.40 -0.28 14.22
CA GLU A 84 3.76 -0.46 13.69
C GLU A 84 3.75 -1.17 12.33
N ASN A 85 2.89 -2.18 12.14
CA ASN A 85 2.72 -2.83 10.86
C ASN A 85 2.20 -1.87 9.78
N SER A 86 1.19 -1.05 10.11
CA SER A 86 0.65 -0.05 9.16
C SER A 86 1.70 0.99 8.78
N ILE A 87 2.50 1.45 9.76
CA ILE A 87 3.62 2.35 9.54
C ILE A 87 4.69 1.68 8.67
N SER A 88 4.98 0.41 8.94
CA SER A 88 5.97 -0.36 8.17
C SER A 88 5.57 -0.48 6.70
N ILE A 89 4.30 -0.76 6.41
CA ILE A 89 3.77 -0.81 5.04
C ILE A 89 3.95 0.56 4.35
N LYS A 90 3.66 1.66 5.06
CA LYS A 90 3.82 3.00 4.50
C LYS A 90 5.28 3.38 4.23
N VAL A 91 6.19 3.06 5.17
CA VAL A 91 7.60 3.52 5.13
C VAL A 91 8.46 2.60 4.27
N HIS A 92 8.23 1.28 4.32
CA HIS A 92 8.97 0.30 3.55
C HIS A 92 8.34 0.06 2.18
N ARG A 93 8.30 1.11 1.38
CA ARG A 93 7.96 1.03 -0.05
C ARG A 93 9.07 0.33 -0.82
N THR A 94 8.77 -0.02 -2.06
CA THR A 94 9.79 -0.53 -3.01
C THR A 94 11.02 0.39 -3.02
N PRO A 95 12.23 -0.14 -2.85
CA PRO A 95 13.43 0.67 -2.88
C PRO A 95 13.50 1.53 -4.15
N GLN A 96 13.73 2.84 -4.00
CA GLN A 96 13.74 3.80 -5.11
C GLN A 96 14.68 3.37 -6.25
N VAL A 97 15.78 2.68 -5.90
CA VAL A 97 16.75 2.16 -6.88
C VAL A 97 16.11 1.11 -7.79
N ILE A 98 15.29 0.19 -7.25
CA ILE A 98 14.60 -0.84 -8.05
C ILE A 98 13.59 -0.16 -8.98
N ARG A 99 12.86 0.82 -8.50
CA ARG A 99 11.92 1.62 -9.30
C ARG A 99 12.64 2.31 -10.46
N ALA A 100 13.75 2.99 -10.19
CA ALA A 100 14.55 3.65 -11.22
C ALA A 100 15.09 2.66 -12.28
N TYR A 101 15.49 1.46 -11.86
CA TYR A 101 15.89 0.41 -12.80
C TYR A 101 14.73 -0.09 -13.66
N CYS A 102 13.56 -0.31 -13.09
CA CYS A 102 12.37 -0.71 -13.85
C CYS A 102 12.01 0.37 -14.88
N GLU A 103 11.98 1.63 -14.47
CA GLU A 103 11.69 2.77 -15.33
C GLU A 103 12.71 2.88 -16.47
N LEU A 104 14.00 2.82 -16.17
CA LEU A 104 15.05 2.83 -17.15
C LEU A 104 14.93 1.67 -18.13
N PHE A 105 14.65 0.46 -17.63
CA PHE A 105 14.46 -0.72 -18.48
C PHE A 105 13.27 -0.55 -19.42
N ILE A 106 12.15 -0.06 -18.94
CA ILE A 106 10.93 0.13 -19.73
C ILE A 106 11.17 1.12 -20.88
N TYR A 107 11.89 2.20 -20.63
CA TYR A 107 12.20 3.19 -21.67
C TYR A 107 13.28 2.73 -22.65
N ILE A 108 14.32 2.02 -22.21
CA ILE A 108 15.43 1.60 -23.07
C ILE A 108 15.08 0.32 -23.85
N PHE A 109 14.34 -0.61 -23.26
CA PHE A 109 14.06 -1.92 -23.84
C PHE A 109 13.48 -1.86 -25.27
N PRO A 110 12.46 -1.04 -25.57
CA PRO A 110 11.90 -0.96 -26.90
C PRO A 110 12.94 -0.55 -27.97
N PHE A 111 13.83 0.37 -27.64
CA PHE A 111 14.89 0.83 -28.57
C PHE A 111 15.92 -0.27 -28.85
N TYR A 112 16.28 -1.03 -27.83
CA TYR A 112 17.25 -2.10 -27.97
C TYR A 112 16.65 -3.35 -28.64
N TYR A 113 15.37 -3.61 -28.36
CA TYR A 113 14.68 -4.78 -28.86
C TYR A 113 14.18 -4.64 -30.31
N ALA A 114 13.86 -3.44 -30.76
CA ALA A 114 13.39 -3.18 -32.12
C ALA A 114 14.36 -3.67 -33.21
N PRO A 115 15.68 -3.40 -33.17
CA PRO A 115 16.61 -3.93 -34.15
C PRO A 115 16.70 -5.46 -34.14
N THR A 116 16.63 -6.07 -32.95
CA THR A 116 16.65 -7.52 -32.78
C THR A 116 15.38 -8.18 -33.38
N LEU A 117 14.24 -7.56 -33.18
CA LEU A 117 12.99 -7.98 -33.81
C LEU A 117 13.09 -7.89 -35.33
N PHE A 118 13.60 -6.75 -35.84
CA PHE A 118 13.73 -6.55 -37.27
C PHE A 118 14.68 -7.58 -37.90
N TYR A 119 15.81 -7.88 -37.24
CA TYR A 119 16.76 -8.89 -37.72
C TYR A 119 16.15 -10.29 -37.71
N ASN A 120 15.54 -10.72 -36.61
CA ASN A 120 14.99 -12.07 -36.48
C ASN A 120 13.80 -12.32 -37.39
N ILE A 121 12.91 -11.35 -37.53
CA ILE A 121 11.69 -11.48 -38.34
C ILE A 121 12.03 -11.29 -39.83
N GLY A 122 12.85 -10.33 -40.16
CA GLY A 122 13.26 -10.05 -41.56
C GLY A 122 14.15 -11.13 -42.15
N TYR A 123 14.99 -11.78 -41.34
CA TYR A 123 15.96 -12.77 -41.83
C TYR A 123 15.37 -14.20 -41.89
N SER A 124 14.37 -14.52 -41.07
CA SER A 124 13.86 -15.90 -40.99
C SER A 124 12.92 -16.31 -42.11
N GLY A 125 12.57 -15.41 -43.03
CA GLY A 125 11.68 -15.72 -44.18
C GLY A 125 10.26 -16.16 -43.83
N GLN A 126 10.01 -16.39 -42.54
CA GLN A 126 8.71 -16.92 -42.05
C GLN A 126 7.56 -15.92 -42.21
N LEU A 127 7.87 -14.63 -42.30
CA LEU A 127 6.82 -13.61 -42.51
C LEU A 127 6.46 -13.40 -43.98
N ASN A 128 7.28 -13.89 -44.90
CA ASN A 128 6.90 -13.89 -46.35
C ASN A 128 5.64 -14.74 -46.56
N GLU A 129 5.44 -15.81 -45.77
CA GLU A 129 4.21 -16.61 -45.82
C GLU A 129 3.01 -15.87 -45.18
N ILE A 130 3.22 -15.11 -44.12
CA ILE A 130 2.14 -14.35 -43.47
C ILE A 130 1.79 -13.11 -44.29
N GLY A 131 2.76 -12.40 -44.85
CA GLY A 131 2.54 -11.24 -45.73
C GLY A 131 1.79 -11.59 -46.97
N SER A 132 2.10 -12.72 -47.62
CA SER A 132 1.38 -13.22 -48.81
C SER A 132 -0.08 -13.56 -48.50
N THR A 133 -0.41 -13.96 -47.29
CA THR A 133 -1.76 -14.27 -46.84
C THR A 133 -2.62 -13.01 -46.67
N PHE A 134 -2.02 -11.86 -46.37
CA PHE A 134 -2.73 -10.58 -46.22
C PHE A 134 -2.65 -9.66 -47.44
N GLY A 135 -2.05 -10.08 -48.56
CA GLY A 135 -2.17 -9.41 -49.86
C GLY A 135 -1.30 -8.15 -50.03
N GLY A 136 -0.25 -7.97 -49.21
CA GLY A 136 0.64 -6.83 -49.27
C GLY A 136 1.97 -7.07 -50.03
N THR A 137 2.70 -5.99 -50.32
CA THR A 137 4.06 -6.07 -50.85
C THR A 137 5.02 -6.46 -49.72
N GLU A 138 5.78 -7.51 -49.90
CA GLU A 138 6.59 -8.22 -48.90
C GLU A 138 7.40 -7.31 -47.93
N TYR A 139 7.87 -6.16 -48.38
CA TYR A 139 8.70 -5.26 -47.57
C TYR A 139 7.94 -4.36 -46.60
N PHE A 140 6.80 -3.90 -47.01
CA PHE A 140 5.98 -2.99 -46.18
C PHE A 140 5.35 -3.72 -45.01
N ASP A 141 4.93 -4.95 -45.24
CA ASP A 141 4.21 -5.75 -44.25
C ASP A 141 5.11 -6.20 -43.09
N THR A 142 6.35 -6.61 -43.38
CA THR A 142 7.34 -7.01 -42.38
C THR A 142 7.72 -5.85 -41.47
N THR A 143 7.98 -4.68 -42.02
CA THR A 143 8.32 -3.48 -41.26
C THR A 143 7.14 -3.04 -40.39
N PHE A 144 5.93 -3.05 -40.92
CA PHE A 144 4.73 -2.71 -40.17
C PHE A 144 4.49 -3.67 -38.97
N ILE A 145 4.65 -4.98 -39.18
CA ILE A 145 4.50 -5.99 -38.13
C ILE A 145 5.52 -5.77 -37.00
N VAL A 146 6.78 -5.49 -37.34
CA VAL A 146 7.83 -5.21 -36.35
C VAL A 146 7.49 -3.98 -35.52
N TYR A 147 7.04 -2.89 -36.14
CA TYR A 147 6.64 -1.68 -35.42
C TYR A 147 5.39 -1.94 -34.56
N ALA A 148 4.39 -2.64 -35.08
CA ALA A 148 3.19 -2.99 -34.33
C ALA A 148 3.51 -3.82 -33.08
N LEU A 149 4.37 -4.85 -33.21
CA LEU A 149 4.82 -5.65 -32.07
C LEU A 149 5.60 -4.81 -31.05
N ASN A 150 6.48 -3.93 -31.50
CA ASN A 150 7.24 -3.07 -30.60
C ASN A 150 6.34 -2.09 -29.84
N ILE A 151 5.31 -1.54 -30.48
CA ILE A 151 4.30 -0.69 -29.83
C ILE A 151 3.51 -1.49 -28.80
N ILE A 152 3.07 -2.72 -29.13
CA ILE A 152 2.33 -3.58 -28.19
C ILE A 152 3.19 -3.91 -26.97
N ILE A 153 4.45 -4.29 -27.17
CA ILE A 153 5.37 -4.58 -26.06
C ILE A 153 5.58 -3.33 -25.17
N SER A 154 5.82 -2.18 -25.79
CA SER A 154 5.98 -0.92 -25.07
C SER A 154 4.72 -0.58 -24.25
N PHE A 155 3.53 -0.76 -24.83
CA PHE A 155 2.26 -0.54 -24.16
C PHE A 155 2.10 -1.47 -22.95
N ILE A 156 2.42 -2.76 -23.09
CA ILE A 156 2.36 -3.72 -21.99
C ILE A 156 3.32 -3.32 -20.87
N LEU A 157 4.57 -2.95 -21.20
CA LEU A 157 5.56 -2.55 -20.20
C LEU A 157 5.15 -1.29 -19.44
N ILE A 158 4.63 -0.28 -20.13
CA ILE A 158 4.13 0.96 -19.50
C ILE A 158 2.91 0.66 -18.64
N SER A 159 1.99 -0.20 -19.11
CA SER A 159 0.82 -0.59 -18.33
C SER A 159 1.20 -1.31 -17.04
N LEU A 160 2.17 -2.23 -17.09
CA LEU A 160 2.69 -2.92 -15.90
C LEU A 160 3.34 -1.94 -14.92
N PHE A 161 4.07 -0.95 -15.43
CA PHE A 161 4.68 0.09 -14.59
C PHE A 161 3.61 0.94 -13.88
N ASN A 162 2.58 1.37 -14.59
CA ASN A 162 1.48 2.12 -14.00
C ASN A 162 0.72 1.32 -12.93
N VAL A 163 0.50 0.02 -13.17
CA VAL A 163 -0.10 -0.87 -12.15
C VAL A 163 0.80 -0.99 -10.92
N GLN A 164 2.11 -1.15 -11.13
CA GLN A 164 3.07 -1.19 -10.02
C GLN A 164 3.05 0.11 -9.21
N GLU A 165 2.98 1.27 -9.87
CA GLU A 165 2.93 2.58 -9.21
C GLU A 165 1.66 2.73 -8.35
N GLN A 166 0.50 2.28 -8.85
CA GLN A 166 -0.75 2.29 -8.10
C GLN A 166 -0.74 1.39 -6.87
N ILE A 167 -0.11 0.21 -6.96
CA ILE A 167 -0.03 -0.74 -5.83
C ILE A 167 0.99 -0.29 -4.77
N GLU A 168 1.97 0.54 -5.13
CA GLU A 168 3.07 0.92 -4.23
C GLU A 168 2.61 1.71 -3.00
N ASN A 169 1.57 2.53 -3.12
CA ASN A 169 1.06 3.33 -2.00
C ASN A 169 -0.44 3.09 -1.76
N PRO A 170 -0.81 2.11 -0.93
CA PRO A 170 -2.22 1.78 -0.72
C PRO A 170 -2.98 2.80 0.14
N PHE A 171 -2.37 3.94 0.51
CA PHE A 171 -2.94 4.95 1.41
C PHE A 171 -3.02 6.36 0.80
N ASP A 172 -2.73 6.56 -0.48
CA ASP A 172 -2.77 7.91 -1.09
C ASP A 172 -4.16 8.31 -1.58
N GLY A 173 -5.05 7.35 -1.79
CA GLY A 173 -6.43 7.60 -2.23
C GLY A 173 -6.56 7.81 -3.74
N ASP A 174 -5.49 7.65 -4.51
CA ASP A 174 -5.47 7.83 -5.96
C ASP A 174 -5.72 6.52 -6.73
N GLY A 175 -5.55 5.37 -6.08
CA GLY A 175 -5.73 4.04 -6.67
C GLY A 175 -7.16 3.49 -6.50
N ILE A 176 -7.60 2.65 -7.46
CA ILE A 176 -8.91 1.97 -7.39
C ILE A 176 -8.94 0.96 -6.22
N ASP A 177 -7.81 0.34 -5.92
CA ASP A 177 -7.65 -0.69 -4.90
C ASP A 177 -7.14 -0.15 -3.56
N ASP A 178 -7.13 1.17 -3.38
CA ASP A 178 -6.66 1.81 -2.16
C ASP A 178 -7.52 1.51 -0.95
N ILE A 179 -6.86 1.43 0.20
CA ILE A 179 -7.53 1.22 1.48
C ILE A 179 -8.25 2.51 1.89
N GLN A 180 -9.57 2.53 1.70
CA GLN A 180 -10.43 3.64 2.11
C GLN A 180 -10.54 3.67 3.64
N LEU A 181 -9.57 4.31 4.31
CA LEU A 181 -9.51 4.38 5.78
C LEU A 181 -10.70 5.13 6.39
N ASP A 182 -11.33 6.03 5.65
CA ASP A 182 -12.49 6.82 6.08
C ASP A 182 -13.75 5.96 6.22
N ASN A 183 -13.91 4.94 5.39
CA ASN A 183 -15.02 3.98 5.45
C ASN A 183 -14.87 2.96 6.58
N TYR A 184 -13.71 2.91 7.24
CA TYR A 184 -13.52 2.10 8.45
C TYR A 184 -14.21 2.75 9.65
N GLU A 185 -15.54 2.83 9.61
CA GLU A 185 -16.32 3.13 10.80
C GLU A 185 -16.13 1.98 11.79
N LEU A 186 -15.52 2.33 12.90
CA LEU A 186 -15.54 1.45 14.06
C LEU A 186 -16.96 1.51 14.58
N ASP A 187 -17.82 0.57 14.15
CA ASP A 187 -19.18 0.40 14.68
C ASP A 187 -19.20 0.57 16.19
N TYR A 188 -20.07 1.45 16.65
CA TYR A 188 -20.27 1.82 18.05
C TYR A 188 -20.96 0.73 18.83
#